data_5142a61a920289aed779e6acde350703
#
_entry.id   5142a61a920289aed779e6acde350703
#
_cell.length_a   1.000
_cell.length_b   1.000
_cell.length_c   1.000
_cell.angle_alpha   90.00
_cell.angle_beta   90.00
_cell.angle_gamma   90.00
#
_symmetry.space_group_name_H-M   'P 1'
#
loop_
_entity.id
_entity.type
_entity.pdbx_description
1 polymer ?
#
loop_
_entity_poly.entity_id
_entity_poly.type
_entity_poly.pdbx_seq_one_letter_code
_entity_poly.pdbx_strand_id
1 'polypeptide(L)'
;LWQSHAHRDEWREILELMVEMGHAGSNVVVVSGEIHLATRATMPLDDGRMLHQLVASGIAHRAPPRAWARFLGLLASLGEAPLAGRPIRIGRIPGQSGRYVAQRNYLTLTRRSGEWLASWQLEDSGRSPDLPL
;
A
#
# COMPACT_ATOMS: atom_id res chain seq x y z
N LEU A 1 2.23 -4.33 13.25
CA LEU A 1 2.44 -4.07 14.68
C LEU A 1 1.68 -2.82 15.17
N TRP A 2 1.53 -1.78 14.35
CA TRP A 2 0.74 -0.57 14.67
C TRP A 2 -0.75 -0.86 14.81
N GLN A 3 -1.26 -1.91 14.17
CA GLN A 3 -2.64 -2.39 14.28
C GLN A 3 -2.91 -3.20 15.56
N SER A 4 -1.88 -3.42 16.40
CA SER A 4 -2.07 -4.05 17.70
C SER A 4 -2.89 -3.14 18.61
N HIS A 5 -3.63 -3.72 19.56
CA HIS A 5 -4.41 -2.96 20.53
C HIS A 5 -3.59 -1.91 21.30
N ALA A 6 -2.29 -2.18 21.51
CA ALA A 6 -1.38 -1.28 22.24
C ALA A 6 -1.03 0.02 21.47
N HIS A 7 -1.17 0.03 20.12
CA HIS A 7 -0.78 1.16 19.27
C HIS A 7 -1.92 1.66 18.39
N ARG A 8 -3.14 1.26 18.70
CA ARG A 8 -4.31 1.55 17.86
C ARG A 8 -4.66 3.03 17.84
N ASP A 9 -4.50 3.71 18.96
CA ASP A 9 -4.84 5.12 19.07
C ASP A 9 -3.81 5.98 18.33
N GLU A 10 -2.51 5.71 18.49
CA GLU A 10 -1.46 6.39 17.74
C GLU A 10 -1.59 6.14 16.23
N TRP A 11 -1.98 4.92 15.83
CA TRP A 11 -2.22 4.62 14.42
C TRP A 11 -3.39 5.44 13.86
N ARG A 12 -4.47 5.62 14.62
CA ARG A 12 -5.60 6.45 14.22
C ARG A 12 -5.23 7.92 14.12
N GLU A 13 -4.49 8.46 15.09
CA GLU A 13 -3.98 9.82 15.08
C GLU A 13 -3.14 10.11 13.84
N ILE A 14 -2.26 9.19 13.46
CA ILE A 14 -1.47 9.33 12.23
C ILE A 14 -2.34 9.32 10.99
N LEU A 15 -3.34 8.44 10.92
CA LEU A 15 -4.27 8.41 9.79
C LEU A 15 -5.09 9.70 9.70
N GLU A 16 -5.55 10.25 10.82
CA GLU A 16 -6.26 11.52 10.89
C GLU A 16 -5.37 12.67 10.39
N LEU A 17 -4.12 12.73 10.84
CA LEU A 17 -3.15 13.72 10.34
C LEU A 17 -2.94 13.61 8.81
N MET A 18 -2.85 12.41 8.27
CA MET A 18 -2.71 12.20 6.82
C MET A 18 -3.95 12.68 6.07
N VAL A 19 -5.15 12.47 6.63
CA VAL A 19 -6.41 12.99 6.08
C VAL A 19 -6.42 14.51 6.09
N GLU A 20 -6.02 15.14 7.17
CA GLU A 20 -5.91 16.61 7.27
C GLU A 20 -4.93 17.18 6.23
N MET A 21 -3.77 16.55 6.06
CA MET A 21 -2.80 16.94 5.02
C MET A 21 -3.42 16.82 3.62
N GLY A 22 -4.22 15.78 3.37
CA GLY A 22 -4.96 15.60 2.14
C GLY A 22 -5.98 16.75 1.94
N HIS A 23 -6.76 17.08 2.96
CA HIS A 23 -7.73 18.20 2.91
C HIS A 23 -7.06 19.55 2.65
N ALA A 24 -5.84 19.75 3.13
CA ALA A 24 -5.02 20.93 2.84
C ALA A 24 -4.50 20.99 1.37
N GLY A 25 -4.93 20.07 0.51
CA GLY A 25 -4.59 20.04 -0.91
C GLY A 25 -3.32 19.26 -1.25
N SER A 26 -2.69 18.61 -0.28
CA SER A 26 -1.49 17.79 -0.51
C SER A 26 -1.87 16.40 -1.03
N ASN A 27 -1.10 15.86 -1.98
CA ASN A 27 -1.15 14.44 -2.31
C ASN A 27 -0.30 13.67 -1.30
N VAL A 28 -0.95 12.88 -0.46
CA VAL A 28 -0.27 12.09 0.57
C VAL A 28 -0.09 10.65 0.06
N VAL A 29 1.17 10.23 0.00
CA VAL A 29 1.55 8.86 -0.37
C VAL A 29 2.45 8.31 0.72
N VAL A 30 2.05 7.19 1.30
CA VAL A 30 2.82 6.47 2.32
C VAL A 30 3.64 5.38 1.64
N VAL A 31 4.94 5.38 1.86
CA VAL A 31 5.83 4.30 1.40
C VAL A 31 6.32 3.53 2.61
N SER A 32 6.19 2.22 2.58
CA SER A 32 6.60 1.34 3.67
C SER A 32 7.21 0.04 3.16
N GLY A 33 7.86 -0.70 4.06
CA GLY A 33 8.49 -1.98 3.78
C GLY A 33 8.27 -3.00 4.89
N GLU A 34 9.25 -3.88 5.11
CA GLU A 34 9.42 -4.82 6.22
C GLU A 34 8.75 -6.21 6.06
N ILE A 35 7.57 -6.33 5.48
CA ILE A 35 6.85 -7.63 5.43
C ILE A 35 7.35 -8.61 4.36
N HIS A 36 8.43 -8.27 3.65
CA HIS A 36 9.01 -9.07 2.54
C HIS A 36 8.02 -9.42 1.43
N LEU A 37 6.99 -8.60 1.26
CA LEU A 37 5.96 -8.69 0.22
C LEU A 37 5.81 -7.33 -0.45
N ALA A 38 5.37 -7.34 -1.71
CA ALA A 38 4.88 -6.12 -2.34
C ALA A 38 3.34 -6.10 -2.30
N THR A 39 2.78 -4.94 -1.99
CA THR A 39 1.34 -4.71 -1.97
C THR A 39 1.04 -3.21 -2.05
N ARG A 40 -0.24 -2.87 -2.18
CA ARG A 40 -0.71 -1.50 -2.03
C ARG A 40 -2.02 -1.44 -1.28
N ALA A 41 -2.24 -0.35 -0.57
CA ALA A 41 -3.52 -0.05 0.04
C ALA A 41 -4.01 1.34 -0.36
N THR A 42 -5.31 1.55 -0.25
CA THR A 42 -5.95 2.85 -0.47
C THR A 42 -6.96 3.12 0.62
N MET A 43 -7.12 4.39 0.99
CA MET A 43 -8.15 4.89 1.88
C MET A 43 -8.80 6.11 1.22
N PRO A 44 -10.15 6.20 1.13
CA PRO A 44 -10.82 7.33 0.50
C PRO A 44 -10.70 8.60 1.33
N LEU A 45 -10.52 9.74 0.66
CA LEU A 45 -10.65 11.09 1.19
C LEU A 45 -12.03 11.67 0.81
N ASP A 46 -12.47 12.74 1.49
CA ASP A 46 -13.81 13.29 1.32
C ASP A 46 -14.06 13.93 -0.06
N ASP A 47 -12.99 14.37 -0.72
CA ASP A 47 -13.02 15.00 -2.05
C ASP A 47 -12.92 14.02 -3.22
N GLY A 48 -13.05 12.72 -2.95
CA GLY A 48 -12.96 11.65 -3.95
C GLY A 48 -11.53 11.23 -4.30
N ARG A 49 -10.51 11.90 -3.76
CA ARG A 49 -9.11 11.45 -3.86
C ARG A 49 -8.87 10.25 -2.95
N MET A 50 -7.74 9.60 -3.17
CA MET A 50 -7.30 8.45 -2.37
C MET A 50 -5.98 8.75 -1.68
N LEU A 51 -5.86 8.40 -0.41
CA LEU A 51 -4.58 8.22 0.23
C LEU A 51 -4.03 6.87 -0.19
N HIS A 52 -2.80 6.85 -0.67
CA HIS A 52 -2.12 5.64 -1.12
C HIS A 52 -1.07 5.19 -0.12
N GLN A 53 -1.06 3.90 0.20
CA GLN A 53 0.08 3.23 0.81
C GLN A 53 0.68 2.27 -0.20
N LEU A 54 1.98 2.40 -0.44
CA LEU A 54 2.77 1.58 -1.36
C LEU A 54 3.79 0.80 -0.55
N VAL A 55 3.71 -0.51 -0.61
CA VAL A 55 4.59 -1.40 0.15
C VAL A 55 5.56 -2.08 -0.80
N ALA A 56 6.85 -1.90 -0.54
CA ALA A 56 7.92 -2.59 -1.24
C ALA A 56 9.00 -2.97 -0.26
N SER A 57 9.26 -4.25 -0.13
CA SER A 57 10.27 -4.76 0.80
C SER A 57 10.89 -6.05 0.31
N GLY A 58 12.10 -6.32 0.78
CA GLY A 58 12.74 -7.59 0.54
C GLY A 58 13.58 -7.65 -0.73
N ILE A 59 14.31 -6.59 -1.05
CA ILE A 59 15.31 -6.63 -2.14
C ILE A 59 16.45 -7.62 -1.82
N ALA A 60 16.85 -7.71 -0.55
CA ALA A 60 17.94 -8.59 -0.09
C ALA A 60 17.44 -9.89 0.56
N HIS A 61 16.21 -9.91 1.07
CA HIS A 61 15.65 -11.07 1.75
C HIS A 61 14.83 -11.95 0.80
N ARG A 62 14.86 -13.27 1.09
CA ARG A 62 14.01 -14.23 0.38
C ARG A 62 12.54 -13.91 0.65
N ALA A 63 11.75 -13.88 -0.41
CA ALA A 63 10.30 -13.71 -0.29
C ALA A 63 9.67 -14.90 0.47
N PRO A 64 8.62 -14.67 1.25
CA PRO A 64 7.87 -15.74 1.90
C PRO A 64 7.18 -16.65 0.87
N PRO A 65 6.72 -17.85 1.29
CA PRO A 65 6.02 -18.75 0.39
C PRO A 65 4.78 -18.10 -0.26
N ARG A 66 4.56 -18.38 -1.54
CA ARG A 66 3.39 -17.84 -2.29
C ARG A 66 2.04 -18.20 -1.65
N ALA A 67 1.96 -19.36 -0.98
CA ALA A 67 0.79 -19.77 -0.22
C ALA A 67 0.46 -18.78 0.92
N TRP A 68 1.47 -18.27 1.61
CA TRP A 68 1.33 -17.25 2.64
C TRP A 68 0.77 -15.94 2.09
N ALA A 69 1.29 -15.48 0.95
CA ALA A 69 0.77 -14.28 0.29
C ALA A 69 -0.70 -14.42 -0.14
N ARG A 70 -1.10 -15.61 -0.59
CA ARG A 70 -2.51 -15.91 -0.92
C ARG A 70 -3.39 -15.90 0.32
N PHE A 71 -2.94 -16.50 1.42
CA PHE A 71 -3.66 -16.49 2.69
C PHE A 71 -3.85 -15.07 3.23
N LEU A 72 -2.81 -14.24 3.24
CA LEU A 72 -2.92 -12.83 3.60
C LEU A 72 -3.88 -12.07 2.67
N GLY A 73 -3.85 -12.37 1.37
CA GLY A 73 -4.78 -11.78 0.40
C GLY A 73 -6.24 -12.11 0.67
N LEU A 74 -6.52 -13.31 1.19
CA LEU A 74 -7.86 -13.72 1.63
C LEU A 74 -8.27 -12.96 2.88
N LEU A 75 -7.41 -12.88 3.90
CA LEU A 75 -7.68 -12.12 5.13
C LEU A 75 -7.90 -10.63 4.82
N ALA A 76 -7.10 -10.06 3.94
CA ALA A 76 -7.23 -8.66 3.51
C ALA A 76 -8.54 -8.34 2.78
N SER A 77 -9.27 -9.37 2.30
CA SER A 77 -10.59 -9.17 1.69
C SER A 77 -11.67 -8.80 2.70
N LEU A 78 -11.45 -9.06 3.98
CA LEU A 78 -12.38 -8.69 5.06
C LEU A 78 -12.41 -7.18 5.29
N GLY A 79 -11.36 -6.47 4.88
CA GLY A 79 -11.25 -5.02 5.02
C GLY A 79 -11.05 -4.58 6.47
N GLU A 80 -10.67 -3.35 6.63
CA GLU A 80 -10.56 -2.69 7.94
C GLU A 80 -10.96 -1.22 7.78
N ALA A 81 -11.71 -0.67 8.72
CA ALA A 81 -12.09 0.73 8.75
C ALA A 81 -11.66 1.36 10.08
N PRO A 82 -10.38 1.76 10.22
CA PRO A 82 -9.86 2.36 11.45
C PRO A 82 -10.49 3.71 11.75
N LEU A 83 -10.85 4.45 10.71
CA LEU A 83 -11.61 5.70 10.78
C LEU A 83 -13.02 5.47 10.24
N ALA A 84 -14.01 6.09 10.89
CA ALA A 84 -15.40 5.98 10.48
C ALA A 84 -15.60 6.45 9.02
N GLY A 85 -16.26 5.64 8.20
CA GLY A 85 -16.52 5.94 6.80
C GLY A 85 -15.30 5.85 5.86
N ARG A 86 -14.10 5.47 6.37
CA ARG A 86 -12.86 5.42 5.58
C ARG A 86 -12.25 4.02 5.60
N PRO A 87 -12.78 3.06 4.84
CA PRO A 87 -12.23 1.72 4.79
C PRO A 87 -10.86 1.72 4.10
N ILE A 88 -9.90 1.02 4.72
CA ILE A 88 -8.62 0.69 4.07
C ILE A 88 -8.84 -0.54 3.21
N ARG A 89 -8.47 -0.45 1.95
CA ARG A 89 -8.60 -1.55 0.99
C ARG A 89 -7.24 -1.94 0.43
N ILE A 90 -6.88 -3.19 0.58
CA ILE A 90 -5.69 -3.75 -0.06
C ILE A 90 -6.01 -4.03 -1.52
N GLY A 91 -5.33 -3.31 -2.40
CA GLY A 91 -5.47 -3.41 -3.85
C GLY A 91 -4.41 -4.32 -4.49
N ARG A 92 -4.59 -4.60 -5.77
CA ARG A 92 -3.57 -5.31 -6.57
C ARG A 92 -2.56 -4.32 -7.12
N ILE A 93 -1.29 -4.72 -7.16
CA ILE A 93 -0.30 -4.03 -7.98
C ILE A 93 -0.69 -4.21 -9.45
N PRO A 94 -0.60 -3.17 -10.30
CA PRO A 94 -0.90 -3.31 -11.72
C PRO A 94 -0.16 -4.48 -12.35
N GLY A 95 -0.86 -5.29 -13.16
CA GLY A 95 -0.31 -6.48 -13.80
C GLY A 95 -0.21 -7.73 -12.90
N GLN A 96 -0.58 -7.65 -11.62
CA GLN A 96 -0.55 -8.78 -10.70
C GLN A 96 -1.95 -9.31 -10.36
N SER A 97 -2.08 -10.63 -10.27
CA SER A 97 -3.35 -11.29 -9.94
C SER A 97 -3.66 -11.30 -8.43
N GLY A 98 -2.63 -11.30 -7.58
CA GLY A 98 -2.75 -11.30 -6.12
C GLY A 98 -2.71 -9.89 -5.52
N ARG A 99 -3.30 -9.73 -4.31
CA ARG A 99 -3.17 -8.50 -3.52
C ARG A 99 -1.79 -8.38 -2.87
N TYR A 100 -1.16 -9.50 -2.54
CA TYR A 100 0.20 -9.59 -2.03
C TYR A 100 1.06 -10.35 -3.03
N VAL A 101 2.24 -9.82 -3.32
CA VAL A 101 3.20 -10.40 -4.26
C VAL A 101 4.43 -10.86 -3.50
N ALA A 102 4.63 -12.18 -3.46
CA ALA A 102 5.77 -12.83 -2.79
C ALA A 102 6.94 -12.98 -3.77
N GLN A 103 7.59 -11.87 -4.06
CA GLN A 103 8.80 -11.79 -4.89
C GLN A 103 9.71 -10.74 -4.28
N ARG A 104 11.02 -10.85 -4.45
CA ARG A 104 11.93 -9.74 -4.15
C ARG A 104 11.54 -8.55 -5.01
N ASN A 105 11.58 -7.37 -4.43
CA ASN A 105 11.03 -6.21 -5.10
C ASN A 105 11.61 -4.90 -4.60
N TYR A 106 11.48 -3.87 -5.44
CA TYR A 106 11.65 -2.47 -5.06
C TYR A 106 10.63 -1.60 -5.77
N LEU A 107 10.35 -0.45 -5.19
CA LEU A 107 9.43 0.56 -5.70
C LEU A 107 10.21 1.67 -6.40
N THR A 108 9.70 2.14 -7.53
CA THR A 108 10.15 3.35 -8.20
C THR A 108 9.02 4.36 -8.20
N LEU A 109 9.30 5.58 -7.74
CA LEU A 109 8.43 6.74 -7.89
C LEU A 109 9.01 7.65 -8.96
N THR A 110 8.21 8.00 -9.94
CA THR A 110 8.62 8.87 -11.07
C THR A 110 7.61 9.98 -11.22
N ARG A 111 8.08 11.20 -11.48
CA ARG A 111 7.22 12.34 -11.81
C ARG A 111 7.27 12.59 -13.32
N ARG A 112 6.11 12.55 -14.00
CA ARG A 112 5.97 12.86 -15.42
C ARG A 112 4.83 13.85 -15.62
N SER A 113 5.11 14.94 -16.34
CA SER A 113 4.09 15.95 -16.66
C SER A 113 3.29 16.47 -15.45
N GLY A 114 3.94 16.52 -14.29
CA GLY A 114 3.30 16.94 -13.04
C GLY A 114 2.65 15.83 -12.22
N GLU A 115 2.42 14.67 -12.79
CA GLU A 115 1.84 13.51 -12.09
C GLU A 115 2.90 12.60 -11.49
N TRP A 116 2.61 12.05 -10.31
CA TRP A 116 3.41 11.00 -9.70
C TRP A 116 2.92 9.62 -10.14
N LEU A 117 3.87 8.80 -10.54
CA LEU A 117 3.65 7.43 -10.99
C LEU A 117 4.46 6.48 -10.10
N ALA A 118 3.83 5.39 -9.68
CA ALA A 118 4.50 4.31 -8.94
C ALA A 118 4.61 3.06 -9.82
N SER A 119 5.74 2.35 -9.75
CA SER A 119 5.89 1.03 -10.34
C SER A 119 6.77 0.16 -9.46
N TRP A 120 6.49 -1.14 -9.45
CA TRP A 120 7.30 -2.14 -8.73
C TRP A 120 8.17 -2.91 -9.71
N GLN A 121 9.43 -3.05 -9.38
CA GLN A 121 10.30 -4.04 -10.03
C GLN A 121 10.24 -5.32 -9.21
N LEU A 122 9.73 -6.37 -9.82
CA LEU A 122 9.52 -7.69 -9.21
C LEU A 122 10.51 -8.68 -9.79
N GLU A 123 11.09 -9.56 -8.96
CA GLU A 123 12.15 -10.50 -9.35
C GLU A 123 11.74 -11.40 -10.53
N ASP A 124 10.58 -12.04 -10.43
CA ASP A 124 10.11 -13.00 -11.44
C ASP A 124 9.26 -12.33 -12.53
N SER A 125 8.45 -11.33 -12.17
CA SER A 125 7.44 -10.74 -13.06
C SER A 125 7.93 -9.49 -13.80
N GLY A 126 9.12 -9.00 -13.48
CA GLY A 126 9.65 -7.77 -14.05
C GLY A 126 8.97 -6.50 -13.53
N ARG A 127 9.01 -5.44 -14.33
CA ARG A 127 8.41 -4.16 -13.96
C ARG A 127 6.88 -4.19 -14.12
N SER A 128 6.17 -3.74 -13.09
CA SER A 128 4.73 -3.52 -13.18
C SER A 128 4.38 -2.33 -14.09
N PRO A 129 3.19 -2.29 -14.69
CA PRO A 129 2.66 -1.06 -15.26
C PRO A 129 2.67 0.09 -14.25
N ASP A 130 2.76 1.33 -14.77
CA ASP A 130 2.73 2.52 -13.93
C ASP A 130 1.34 2.69 -13.28
N LEU A 131 1.35 3.05 -12.01
CA LEU A 131 0.17 3.38 -11.21
C LEU A 131 0.17 4.90 -10.99
N PRO A 132 -0.80 5.65 -11.52
CA PRO A 132 -1.01 7.05 -11.17
C PRO A 132 -1.38 7.20 -9.69
N LEU A 133 -0.86 8.27 -9.05
CA LEU A 133 -1.05 8.56 -7.61
C LEU A 133 -1.82 9.84 -7.39
#